data_ece683e6446b5a1d2b17c0931842a840
#
_entry.id   ece683e6446b5a1d2b17c0931842a840
#
_cell.length_a   1.000
_cell.length_b   1.000
_cell.length_c   1.000
_cell.angle_alpha   90.00
_cell.angle_beta   90.00
_cell.angle_gamma   90.00
#
_symmetry.space_group_name_H-M   'P 1'
#
loop_
_entity.id
_entity.type
_entity.pdbx_description
1 polymer ?
#
loop_
_entity_poly.entity_id
_entity_poly.type
_entity_poly.pdbx_seq_one_letter_code
_entity_poly.pdbx_strand_id
1 'polypeptide(L)'
;MGQAQTGGYAVAVAAAILDSYAARVGGELVPRTGNPDEDARRLLHCPTVVLAHDGSADPVFVYANEAAARRWATTVDSLVGMPSRLSAAPAHRGDRSAALDTARRDGVVRGYRGERQSRDGTRFEIVDAVLWTVDGFPAGPGQAAAFDAWVDLGPQTASQ
;
A
#
# COMPACT_ATOMS: atom_id res chain seq x y z
N MET A 1 -2.71 17.99 -4.75
CA MET A 1 -3.50 17.85 -5.95
C MET A 1 -4.30 16.57 -5.94
N GLY A 2 -5.35 16.35 -5.67
CA GLY A 2 -6.09 15.10 -5.74
C GLY A 2 -6.22 14.50 -7.14
N GLN A 3 -5.54 15.08 -8.11
CA GLN A 3 -5.73 14.71 -9.50
C GLN A 3 -5.21 13.32 -9.85
N ALA A 4 -4.15 12.87 -9.17
CA ALA A 4 -3.60 11.54 -9.42
C ALA A 4 -4.59 10.44 -9.11
N GLN A 5 -5.59 10.72 -8.29
CA GLN A 5 -6.57 9.74 -7.84
C GLN A 5 -7.92 9.90 -8.52
N THR A 6 -7.99 10.67 -9.61
CA THR A 6 -9.25 10.92 -10.29
C THR A 6 -9.20 10.49 -11.74
N GLY A 7 -10.37 10.35 -12.34
CA GLY A 7 -10.53 10.01 -13.75
C GLY A 7 -10.11 8.59 -14.07
N GLY A 8 -9.80 8.37 -15.34
CA GLY A 8 -9.53 7.04 -15.85
C GLY A 8 -8.28 6.39 -15.25
N TYR A 9 -7.25 7.21 -14.93
CA TYR A 9 -6.02 6.66 -14.37
C TYR A 9 -6.28 6.04 -13.00
N ALA A 10 -6.99 6.76 -12.13
CA ALA A 10 -7.27 6.25 -10.78
C ALA A 10 -8.13 4.99 -10.83
N VAL A 11 -9.10 4.94 -11.74
CA VAL A 11 -9.96 3.78 -11.90
C VAL A 11 -9.15 2.59 -12.39
N ALA A 12 -8.24 2.79 -13.35
CA ALA A 12 -7.39 1.73 -13.88
C ALA A 12 -6.45 1.17 -12.81
N VAL A 13 -5.88 2.05 -11.99
CA VAL A 13 -4.99 1.63 -10.90
C VAL A 13 -5.77 0.80 -9.88
N ALA A 14 -6.94 1.27 -9.47
CA ALA A 14 -7.78 0.55 -8.52
C ALA A 14 -8.19 -0.82 -9.07
N ALA A 15 -8.58 -0.88 -10.34
CA ALA A 15 -8.96 -2.14 -10.98
C ALA A 15 -7.79 -3.12 -10.98
N ALA A 16 -6.58 -2.64 -11.29
CA ALA A 16 -5.40 -3.50 -11.28
C ALA A 16 -5.13 -4.07 -9.88
N ILE A 17 -5.30 -3.27 -8.84
CA ILE A 17 -5.14 -3.73 -7.46
C ILE A 17 -6.18 -4.80 -7.13
N LEU A 18 -7.44 -4.55 -7.44
CA LEU A 18 -8.52 -5.46 -7.11
C LEU A 18 -8.43 -6.77 -7.90
N ASP A 19 -8.11 -6.68 -9.18
CA ASP A 19 -7.98 -7.86 -10.04
C ASP A 19 -6.80 -8.73 -9.61
N SER A 20 -5.65 -8.12 -9.32
CA SER A 20 -4.47 -8.87 -8.90
C SER A 20 -4.66 -9.48 -7.51
N TYR A 21 -5.37 -8.79 -6.62
CA TYR A 21 -5.70 -9.38 -5.33
C TYR A 21 -6.52 -10.64 -5.50
N ALA A 22 -7.56 -10.59 -6.32
CA ALA A 22 -8.40 -11.76 -6.56
C ALA A 22 -7.58 -12.92 -7.15
N ALA A 23 -6.66 -12.62 -8.06
CA ALA A 23 -5.88 -13.64 -8.75
C ALA A 23 -4.78 -14.24 -7.86
N ARG A 24 -4.09 -13.42 -7.06
CA ARG A 24 -2.92 -13.88 -6.32
C ARG A 24 -3.19 -14.18 -4.86
N VAL A 25 -4.09 -13.43 -4.24
CA VAL A 25 -4.42 -13.60 -2.82
C VAL A 25 -5.67 -14.42 -2.66
N GLY A 26 -6.67 -14.15 -3.47
CA GLY A 26 -7.98 -14.82 -3.42
C GLY A 26 -9.03 -13.97 -2.74
N GLY A 27 -10.26 -14.07 -3.22
CA GLY A 27 -11.34 -13.28 -2.67
C GLY A 27 -11.35 -11.85 -3.17
N GLU A 28 -12.01 -10.99 -2.42
CA GLU A 28 -12.21 -9.59 -2.79
C GLU A 28 -11.78 -8.69 -1.64
N LEU A 29 -10.94 -7.69 -1.95
CA LEU A 29 -10.60 -6.66 -0.97
C LEU A 29 -11.83 -5.86 -0.54
N VAL A 30 -12.70 -5.60 -1.50
CA VAL A 30 -13.98 -4.91 -1.27
C VAL A 30 -15.03 -5.63 -2.11
N PRO A 31 -16.32 -5.54 -1.72
CA PRO A 31 -17.36 -6.12 -2.57
C PRO A 31 -17.32 -5.48 -3.97
N ARG A 32 -17.22 -6.32 -5.00
CA ARG A 32 -17.15 -5.85 -6.38
C ARG A 32 -18.55 -5.71 -6.95
N THR A 33 -18.75 -4.65 -7.74
CA THR A 33 -20.08 -4.34 -8.29
C THR A 33 -20.16 -4.57 -9.79
N GLY A 34 -19.00 -4.72 -10.44
CA GLY A 34 -18.96 -4.76 -11.90
C GLY A 34 -18.87 -3.37 -12.54
N ASN A 35 -18.99 -2.32 -11.74
CA ASN A 35 -18.81 -0.94 -12.20
C ASN A 35 -17.45 -0.46 -11.73
N PRO A 36 -16.50 -0.19 -12.65
CA PRO A 36 -15.14 0.18 -12.26
C PRO A 36 -15.05 1.44 -11.40
N ASP A 37 -15.89 2.44 -11.68
CA ASP A 37 -15.86 3.67 -10.89
C ASP A 37 -16.32 3.44 -9.46
N GLU A 38 -17.36 2.64 -9.29
CA GLU A 38 -17.87 2.33 -7.96
C GLU A 38 -16.87 1.47 -7.18
N ASP A 39 -16.26 0.50 -7.86
CA ASP A 39 -15.26 -0.36 -7.22
C ASP A 39 -14.05 0.46 -6.76
N ALA A 40 -13.61 1.42 -7.57
CA ALA A 40 -12.52 2.33 -7.20
C ALA A 40 -12.90 3.16 -5.98
N ARG A 41 -14.13 3.65 -5.92
CA ARG A 41 -14.60 4.43 -4.77
C ARG A 41 -14.62 3.58 -3.51
N ARG A 42 -15.07 2.34 -3.60
CA ARG A 42 -15.11 1.43 -2.47
C ARG A 42 -13.72 1.14 -1.94
N LEU A 43 -12.74 0.96 -2.82
CA LEU A 43 -11.36 0.74 -2.41
C LEU A 43 -10.78 1.97 -1.71
N LEU A 44 -11.06 3.16 -2.23
CA LEU A 44 -10.56 4.41 -1.66
C LEU A 44 -11.08 4.60 -0.23
N HIS A 45 -12.32 4.23 0.03
CA HIS A 45 -12.98 4.51 1.31
C HIS A 45 -13.07 3.31 2.25
N CYS A 46 -12.57 2.13 1.86
CA CYS A 46 -12.68 0.96 2.73
C CYS A 46 -11.79 1.11 3.96
N PRO A 47 -12.11 0.40 5.06
CA PRO A 47 -11.32 0.52 6.28
C PRO A 47 -9.97 -0.17 6.23
N THR A 48 -9.76 -1.08 5.29
CA THR A 48 -8.47 -1.75 5.12
C THR A 48 -7.44 -0.78 4.56
N VAL A 49 -6.25 -0.76 5.15
CA VAL A 49 -5.15 0.06 4.63
C VAL A 49 -4.62 -0.59 3.36
N VAL A 50 -4.57 0.17 2.26
CA VAL A 50 -4.07 -0.33 0.98
C VAL A 50 -3.10 0.70 0.40
N LEU A 51 -1.90 0.21 0.06
CA LEU A 51 -0.85 1.00 -0.58
C LEU A 51 -0.30 0.19 -1.75
N ALA A 52 0.17 0.86 -2.78
CA ALA A 52 0.85 0.19 -3.88
C ALA A 52 1.93 1.10 -4.45
N HIS A 53 3.04 0.50 -4.88
CA HIS A 53 4.11 1.24 -5.51
C HIS A 53 4.44 0.64 -6.87
N ASP A 54 5.15 1.42 -7.70
CA ASP A 54 5.58 0.97 -9.02
C ASP A 54 6.78 0.04 -8.92
N GLY A 55 7.24 -0.44 -10.06
CA GLY A 55 8.36 -1.36 -10.13
C GLY A 55 9.71 -0.69 -10.42
N SER A 56 9.82 0.61 -10.21
CA SER A 56 11.07 1.31 -10.47
C SER A 56 12.15 0.92 -9.46
N ALA A 57 13.41 1.29 -9.76
CA ALA A 57 14.53 0.96 -8.90
C ALA A 57 14.40 1.57 -7.51
N ASP A 58 13.85 2.78 -7.40
CA ASP A 58 13.48 3.39 -6.13
C ASP A 58 11.96 3.54 -6.15
N PRO A 59 11.21 2.52 -5.72
CA PRO A 59 9.76 2.50 -5.94
C PRO A 59 9.04 3.68 -5.34
N VAL A 60 8.05 4.17 -6.07
CA VAL A 60 7.24 5.32 -5.70
C VAL A 60 5.80 4.85 -5.55
N PHE A 61 5.10 5.34 -4.51
CA PHE A 61 3.70 5.00 -4.35
C PHE A 61 2.87 5.52 -5.53
N VAL A 62 2.09 4.64 -6.12
CA VAL A 62 1.15 4.97 -7.19
C VAL A 62 -0.28 4.90 -6.70
N TYR A 63 -0.50 4.36 -5.51
CA TYR A 63 -1.83 4.27 -4.91
C TYR A 63 -1.72 4.30 -3.39
N ALA A 64 -2.66 4.99 -2.77
CA ALA A 64 -2.91 4.95 -1.33
C ALA A 64 -4.39 5.26 -1.14
N ASN A 65 -5.06 4.51 -0.26
CA ASN A 65 -6.45 4.84 0.05
C ASN A 65 -6.51 5.75 1.28
N GLU A 66 -7.72 6.14 1.67
CA GLU A 66 -7.89 7.06 2.80
C GLU A 66 -7.47 6.44 4.12
N ALA A 67 -7.68 5.13 4.29
CA ALA A 67 -7.21 4.46 5.49
C ALA A 67 -5.69 4.54 5.62
N ALA A 68 -4.96 4.42 4.49
CA ALA A 68 -3.52 4.58 4.50
C ALA A 68 -3.12 6.00 4.88
N ALA A 69 -3.79 7.00 4.34
CA ALA A 69 -3.50 8.39 4.69
C ALA A 69 -3.67 8.64 6.19
N ARG A 70 -4.73 8.13 6.78
CA ARG A 70 -4.94 8.24 8.22
C ARG A 70 -3.86 7.52 9.00
N ARG A 71 -3.47 6.32 8.56
CA ARG A 71 -2.47 5.53 9.29
C ARG A 71 -1.12 6.25 9.31
N TRP A 72 -0.73 6.88 8.21
CA TRP A 72 0.53 7.61 8.14
C TRP A 72 0.41 9.07 8.54
N ALA A 73 -0.74 9.50 9.06
CA ALA A 73 -0.98 10.87 9.54
C ALA A 73 -0.69 11.90 8.45
N THR A 74 -1.21 11.66 7.27
CA THR A 74 -0.98 12.52 6.11
C THR A 74 -2.20 12.47 5.17
N THR A 75 -2.00 12.84 3.92
CA THR A 75 -3.06 12.84 2.91
C THR A 75 -2.72 11.86 1.79
N VAL A 76 -3.74 11.45 1.05
CA VAL A 76 -3.53 10.61 -0.13
C VAL A 76 -2.57 11.29 -1.10
N ASP A 77 -2.77 12.58 -1.35
CA ASP A 77 -1.92 13.33 -2.29
C ASP A 77 -0.46 13.36 -1.85
N SER A 78 -0.21 13.39 -0.55
CA SER A 78 1.17 13.39 -0.05
C SER A 78 1.82 12.02 -0.17
N LEU A 79 1.03 10.94 -0.06
CA LEU A 79 1.57 9.60 -0.19
C LEU A 79 1.85 9.23 -1.64
N VAL A 80 0.94 9.54 -2.55
CA VAL A 80 1.13 9.21 -3.96
C VAL A 80 2.26 10.07 -4.52
N GLY A 81 3.28 9.42 -5.06
CA GLY A 81 4.48 10.09 -5.56
C GLY A 81 5.64 10.05 -4.60
N MET A 82 5.43 9.67 -3.35
CA MET A 82 6.50 9.58 -2.37
C MET A 82 7.28 8.27 -2.57
N PRO A 83 8.62 8.29 -2.45
CA PRO A 83 9.36 7.03 -2.45
C PRO A 83 8.86 6.13 -1.31
N SER A 84 8.55 4.89 -1.64
CA SER A 84 7.92 3.99 -0.67
C SER A 84 8.83 3.67 0.51
N ARG A 85 10.16 3.75 0.33
CA ARG A 85 11.10 3.52 1.44
C ARG A 85 10.90 4.51 2.58
N LEU A 86 10.34 5.68 2.31
CA LEU A 86 10.12 6.70 3.33
C LEU A 86 8.92 6.39 4.25
N SER A 87 8.20 5.30 3.99
CA SER A 87 7.13 4.86 4.88
C SER A 87 7.65 4.16 6.13
N ALA A 88 8.96 3.85 6.17
CA ALA A 88 9.59 3.18 7.30
C ALA A 88 10.82 3.96 7.74
N ALA A 89 11.14 3.86 9.04
CA ALA A 89 12.37 4.44 9.56
C ALA A 89 13.57 3.75 8.91
N PRO A 90 14.72 4.44 8.79
CA PRO A 90 15.87 3.88 8.10
C PRO A 90 16.32 2.51 8.63
N ALA A 91 16.19 2.27 9.93
CA ALA A 91 16.60 1.00 10.53
C ALA A 91 15.81 -0.20 10.04
N HIS A 92 14.63 0.02 9.49
CA HIS A 92 13.73 -1.08 9.09
C HIS A 92 13.54 -1.19 7.58
N ARG A 93 14.28 -0.41 6.80
CA ARG A 93 14.13 -0.41 5.34
C ARG A 93 14.67 -1.68 4.71
N GLY A 94 15.66 -2.32 5.33
CA GLY A 94 16.21 -3.58 4.85
C GLY A 94 15.21 -4.72 4.94
N ASP A 95 14.51 -4.83 6.07
CA ASP A 95 13.49 -5.87 6.27
C ASP A 95 12.34 -5.69 5.27
N ARG A 96 11.96 -4.45 5.03
CA ARG A 96 10.93 -4.13 4.05
C ARG A 96 11.37 -4.55 2.64
N SER A 97 12.62 -4.28 2.27
CA SER A 97 13.15 -4.67 0.96
C SER A 97 13.15 -6.19 0.79
N ALA A 98 13.51 -6.94 1.82
CA ALA A 98 13.52 -8.40 1.75
C ALA A 98 12.12 -8.95 1.51
N ALA A 99 11.12 -8.40 2.20
CA ALA A 99 9.74 -8.84 2.01
C ALA A 99 9.23 -8.52 0.60
N LEU A 100 9.60 -7.35 0.07
CA LEU A 100 9.22 -6.99 -1.29
C LEU A 100 9.88 -7.87 -2.34
N ASP A 101 11.13 -8.26 -2.11
CA ASP A 101 11.82 -9.19 -3.00
C ASP A 101 11.13 -10.55 -3.02
N THR A 102 10.70 -11.04 -1.84
CA THR A 102 9.96 -12.30 -1.75
C THR A 102 8.65 -12.20 -2.51
N ALA A 103 7.92 -11.09 -2.33
CA ALA A 103 6.66 -10.89 -3.04
C ALA A 103 6.87 -10.84 -4.54
N ARG A 104 7.95 -10.21 -4.99
CA ARG A 104 8.26 -10.13 -6.43
C ARG A 104 8.56 -11.50 -7.00
N ARG A 105 9.28 -12.34 -6.27
CA ARG A 105 9.65 -13.69 -6.72
C ARG A 105 8.48 -14.65 -6.68
N ASP A 106 7.70 -14.63 -5.60
CA ASP A 106 6.65 -15.61 -5.33
C ASP A 106 5.25 -15.13 -5.71
N GLY A 107 5.09 -13.85 -5.97
CA GLY A 107 3.81 -13.25 -6.31
C GLY A 107 2.98 -12.80 -5.12
N VAL A 108 3.17 -13.40 -3.95
CA VAL A 108 2.41 -13.05 -2.74
C VAL A 108 3.22 -13.41 -1.50
N VAL A 109 3.09 -12.58 -0.46
CA VAL A 109 3.61 -12.85 0.88
C VAL A 109 2.45 -12.61 1.86
N ARG A 110 2.18 -13.58 2.71
CA ARG A 110 1.13 -13.48 3.73
C ARG A 110 1.78 -13.38 5.11
N GLY A 111 1.01 -12.86 6.06
CA GLY A 111 1.46 -12.80 7.45
C GLY A 111 2.64 -11.87 7.66
N TYR A 112 2.79 -10.86 6.83
CA TYR A 112 3.92 -9.94 6.95
C TYR A 112 3.76 -9.06 8.18
N ARG A 113 4.88 -8.87 8.90
CA ARG A 113 4.98 -7.94 10.00
C ARG A 113 6.16 -7.02 9.73
N GLY A 114 6.00 -5.76 10.08
CA GLY A 114 7.10 -4.82 9.89
C GLY A 114 6.82 -3.49 10.55
N GLU A 115 7.88 -2.85 11.03
CA GLU A 115 7.75 -1.55 11.67
C GLU A 115 7.71 -0.44 10.62
N ARG A 116 6.85 0.54 10.88
CA ARG A 116 6.68 1.71 10.03
C ARG A 116 6.65 2.97 10.89
N GLN A 117 6.80 4.11 10.25
CA GLN A 117 6.76 5.38 10.95
C GLN A 117 5.87 6.34 10.17
N SER A 118 4.89 6.92 10.87
CA SER A 118 3.99 7.90 10.26
C SER A 118 4.67 9.27 10.19
N ARG A 119 4.00 10.19 9.51
CA ARG A 119 4.57 11.53 9.28
C ARG A 119 4.70 12.33 10.57
N ASP A 120 3.92 12.02 11.59
CA ASP A 120 4.02 12.69 12.88
C ASP A 120 5.05 12.04 13.82
N GLY A 121 5.80 11.06 13.33
CA GLY A 121 6.84 10.41 14.11
C GLY A 121 6.39 9.20 14.90
N THR A 122 5.10 8.91 14.91
CA THR A 122 4.59 7.74 15.62
C THR A 122 5.05 6.47 14.92
N ARG A 123 5.58 5.53 15.70
CA ARG A 123 5.98 4.22 15.17
C ARG A 123 4.85 3.22 15.39
N PHE A 124 4.69 2.32 14.46
CA PHE A 124 3.72 1.24 14.60
C PHE A 124 4.24 0.00 13.86
N GLU A 125 3.80 -1.17 14.32
CA GLU A 125 4.13 -2.42 13.67
C GLU A 125 2.92 -2.92 12.91
N ILE A 126 3.09 -3.11 11.61
CA ILE A 126 2.07 -3.73 10.78
C ILE A 126 2.00 -5.20 11.17
N VAL A 127 0.79 -5.73 11.30
CA VAL A 127 0.55 -7.12 11.71
C VAL A 127 -0.30 -7.81 10.64
N ASP A 128 0.16 -8.99 10.25
CA ASP A 128 -0.59 -9.89 9.35
C ASP A 128 -0.98 -9.24 8.03
N ALA A 129 -0.05 -8.51 7.43
CA ALA A 129 -0.27 -7.89 6.13
C ALA A 129 -0.09 -8.91 5.01
N VAL A 130 -0.72 -8.64 3.87
CA VAL A 130 -0.47 -9.36 2.64
C VAL A 130 0.19 -8.42 1.64
N LEU A 131 1.24 -8.91 0.98
CA LEU A 131 1.94 -8.21 -0.09
C LEU A 131 1.78 -9.02 -1.35
N TRP A 132 1.52 -8.36 -2.48
CA TRP A 132 1.37 -9.11 -3.74
C TRP A 132 1.80 -8.27 -4.93
N THR A 133 2.14 -8.96 -6.00
CA THR A 133 2.51 -8.34 -7.26
C THR A 133 1.26 -7.90 -8.02
N VAL A 134 1.29 -6.69 -8.54
CA VAL A 134 0.21 -6.14 -9.37
C VAL A 134 0.76 -6.03 -10.78
N ASP A 135 0.26 -6.85 -11.70
CA ASP A 135 0.76 -6.89 -13.06
C ASP A 135 0.14 -5.83 -13.96
N GLY A 136 -1.05 -5.39 -13.63
CA GLY A 136 -1.88 -4.60 -14.55
C GLY A 136 -1.82 -3.09 -14.39
N PHE A 137 -0.84 -2.54 -13.66
CA PHE A 137 -0.73 -1.08 -13.60
C PHE A 137 -0.41 -0.51 -14.97
N PRO A 138 -1.00 0.65 -15.32
CA PRO A 138 -0.75 1.26 -16.64
C PRO A 138 0.73 1.48 -16.94
N ALA A 139 1.53 1.78 -15.91
CA ALA A 139 2.96 2.06 -16.09
C ALA A 139 3.84 0.82 -15.99
N GLY A 140 3.24 -0.36 -15.79
CA GLY A 140 3.97 -1.62 -15.67
C GLY A 140 3.83 -2.22 -14.28
N PRO A 141 4.36 -3.43 -14.07
CA PRO A 141 4.16 -4.17 -12.82
C PRO A 141 4.68 -3.42 -11.60
N GLY A 142 3.97 -3.59 -10.48
CA GLY A 142 4.35 -3.05 -9.20
C GLY A 142 3.94 -4.01 -8.10
N GLN A 143 3.81 -3.49 -6.89
CA GLN A 143 3.45 -4.30 -5.73
C GLN A 143 2.48 -3.54 -4.84
N ALA A 144 1.61 -4.28 -4.16
CA ALA A 144 0.62 -3.72 -3.26
C ALA A 144 0.72 -4.39 -1.90
N ALA A 145 0.21 -3.70 -0.89
CA ALA A 145 0.11 -4.21 0.47
C ALA A 145 -1.25 -3.84 1.03
N ALA A 146 -1.81 -4.74 1.83
CA ALA A 146 -3.06 -4.50 2.54
C ALA A 146 -2.97 -5.04 3.96
N PHE A 147 -3.48 -4.26 4.93
CA PHE A 147 -3.54 -4.73 6.31
C PHE A 147 -4.65 -4.03 7.07
N ASP A 148 -5.16 -4.73 8.08
CA ASP A 148 -6.21 -4.22 8.95
C ASP A 148 -5.73 -4.05 10.39
N ALA A 149 -4.59 -4.62 10.75
CA ALA A 149 -4.14 -4.67 12.13
C ALA A 149 -2.73 -4.10 12.27
N TRP A 150 -2.50 -3.42 13.37
CA TRP A 150 -1.18 -2.90 13.72
C TRP A 150 -1.12 -2.70 15.23
N VAL A 151 0.11 -2.53 15.73
CA VAL A 151 0.38 -2.22 17.13
C VAL A 151 1.11 -0.89 17.18
N ASP A 152 0.58 0.07 17.92
CA ASP A 152 1.26 1.35 18.12
C ASP A 152 2.43 1.17 19.06
N LEU A 153 3.59 1.71 18.67
CA LEU A 153 4.82 1.60 19.43
C LEU A 153 5.21 2.91 20.11
N GLY A 154 4.39 3.95 19.88
CA GLY A 154 4.65 5.27 20.41
C GLY A 154 5.66 6.05 19.56
N PRO A 155 5.97 7.30 19.98
CA PRO A 155 6.92 8.11 19.23
C PRO A 155 8.34 7.56 19.39
N GLN A 156 9.17 7.79 18.38
CA GLN A 156 10.56 7.40 18.45
C GLN A 156 11.28 8.27 19.47
N THR A 157 12.09 7.64 20.33
CA THR A 157 12.84 8.39 21.32
C THR A 157 14.21 8.77 20.74
N ALA A 158 14.63 10.01 21.03
CA ALA A 158 15.87 10.52 20.48
C ALA A 158 17.09 9.84 21.07
N SER A 159 16.99 9.33 22.28
CA SER A 159 18.11 8.75 23.00
C SER A 159 18.46 7.35 22.54
N GLN A 160 17.66 6.78 21.69
CA GLN A 160 17.90 5.43 21.21
C GLN A 160 18.75 5.42 19.96
#